data_85e39d9bcbad565965d8ad52807566ad
#
_entry.id   85e39d9bcbad565965d8ad52807566ad
#
_cell.length_a   1.000
_cell.length_b   1.000
_cell.length_c   1.000
_cell.angle_alpha   90.00
_cell.angle_beta   90.00
_cell.angle_gamma   90.00
#
_symmetry.space_group_name_H-M   'P 1'
#
loop_
_entity.id
_entity.type
_entity.pdbx_description
1 polymer ?
#
loop_
_entity_poly.entity_id
_entity_poly.type
_entity_poly.pdbx_seq_one_letter_code
_entity_poly.pdbx_strand_id
1 'polypeptide(L)'
;MKRARHYKRVLLKLSGEGFGDDDGHGLEMERFVALAKEIQKLFRTGVELAIVVGGGNILRGAKFGGRGKSRVQADHVGMIATAVNALLLQDTLERFDISARVVSAIEIANITEPFVLRNCLQYLQEKKVVIFAGGTGNPYFTTDTAAALRAVEIGADVMLKATQVDGVYTDDPVKNASATLYKKLSYMDVLNKRLGVMDLTAISLSMENKLPIIVFNINKYENIGKAISGKAVGTYIGE
;
A
#
# COMPACT_ATOMS: atom_id res chain seq x y z
N MET A 1 -3.90 30.32 7.90
CA MET A 1 -4.42 28.95 7.68
C MET A 1 -3.67 28.36 6.49
N LYS A 2 -2.85 27.31 6.68
CA LYS A 2 -2.24 26.59 5.54
C LYS A 2 -3.38 25.91 4.76
N ARG A 3 -3.50 26.20 3.44
CA ARG A 3 -4.43 25.51 2.54
C ARG A 3 -4.22 24.00 2.71
N ALA A 4 -5.29 23.23 2.90
CA ALA A 4 -5.24 21.77 2.88
C ALA A 4 -4.54 21.34 1.58
N ARG A 5 -3.47 20.54 1.68
CA ARG A 5 -2.80 19.99 0.49
C ARG A 5 -3.73 18.96 -0.12
N HIS A 6 -4.27 19.25 -1.28
CA HIS A 6 -5.04 18.27 -2.05
C HIS A 6 -4.05 17.52 -2.94
N TYR A 7 -3.83 16.24 -2.65
CA TYR A 7 -2.94 15.40 -3.45
C TYR A 7 -3.64 15.01 -4.76
N LYS A 8 -2.94 15.15 -5.88
CA LYS A 8 -3.48 14.88 -7.21
C LYS A 8 -3.22 13.42 -7.64
N ARG A 9 -2.00 12.92 -7.38
CA ARG A 9 -1.61 11.53 -7.66
C ARG A 9 -1.16 10.86 -6.37
N VAL A 10 -1.76 9.74 -6.07
CA VAL A 10 -1.60 9.05 -4.79
C VAL A 10 -1.27 7.60 -5.02
N LEU A 11 -0.30 7.07 -4.27
CA LEU A 11 -0.11 5.64 -4.16
C LEU A 11 -0.63 5.16 -2.80
N LEU A 12 -1.58 4.23 -2.81
CA LEU A 12 -2.12 3.57 -1.62
C LEU A 12 -1.49 2.18 -1.48
N LYS A 13 -0.77 1.94 -0.38
CA LYS A 13 -0.26 0.62 -0.04
C LYS A 13 -1.20 -0.08 0.93
N LEU A 14 -1.65 -1.26 0.55
CA LEU A 14 -2.52 -2.12 1.34
C LEU A 14 -1.78 -3.38 1.78
N SER A 15 -1.85 -3.73 3.07
CA SER A 15 -1.40 -5.04 3.53
C SER A 15 -2.35 -6.12 3.05
N GLY A 16 -1.81 -7.29 2.66
CA GLY A 16 -2.66 -8.44 2.34
C GLY A 16 -3.59 -8.82 3.49
N GLU A 17 -3.14 -8.69 4.73
CA GLU A 17 -3.94 -8.97 5.93
C GLU A 17 -5.23 -8.13 5.99
N GLY A 18 -5.25 -6.97 5.36
CA GLY A 18 -6.46 -6.14 5.24
C GLY A 18 -7.56 -6.75 4.37
N PHE A 19 -7.25 -7.81 3.61
CA PHE A 19 -8.21 -8.57 2.77
C PHE A 19 -8.62 -9.91 3.39
N GLY A 20 -7.97 -10.32 4.49
CA GLY A 20 -8.29 -11.56 5.20
C GLY A 20 -9.37 -11.37 6.25
N ASP A 21 -9.67 -12.46 6.97
CA ASP A 21 -10.53 -12.48 8.17
C ASP A 21 -9.96 -11.61 9.31
N ASP A 22 -10.55 -11.68 10.49
CA ASP A 22 -10.10 -10.89 11.66
C ASP A 22 -8.69 -11.27 12.12
N ASP A 23 -8.23 -12.49 11.83
CA ASP A 23 -6.86 -12.95 12.05
C ASP A 23 -5.92 -12.58 10.88
N GLY A 24 -6.46 -11.96 9.83
CA GLY A 24 -5.72 -11.52 8.64
C GLY A 24 -5.42 -12.66 7.67
N HIS A 25 -6.20 -13.74 7.67
CA HIS A 25 -6.04 -14.90 6.79
C HIS A 25 -7.18 -15.02 5.77
N GLY A 26 -6.89 -15.69 4.65
CA GLY A 26 -7.88 -15.97 3.63
C GLY A 26 -8.29 -14.74 2.81
N LEU A 27 -9.51 -14.77 2.29
CA LEU A 27 -10.06 -13.77 1.37
C LEU A 27 -11.49 -13.44 1.82
N GLU A 28 -11.68 -12.27 2.43
CA GLU A 28 -12.99 -11.78 2.88
C GLU A 28 -13.53 -10.77 1.86
N MET A 29 -14.49 -11.19 1.04
CA MET A 29 -15.03 -10.37 -0.05
C MET A 29 -15.66 -9.07 0.44
N GLU A 30 -16.24 -9.05 1.63
CA GLU A 30 -16.82 -7.86 2.28
C GLU A 30 -15.79 -6.75 2.44
N ARG A 31 -14.51 -7.08 2.70
CA ARG A 31 -13.43 -6.10 2.83
C ARG A 31 -13.05 -5.48 1.49
N PHE A 32 -13.06 -6.29 0.39
CA PHE A 32 -12.87 -5.76 -0.97
C PHE A 32 -14.01 -4.81 -1.34
N VAL A 33 -15.25 -5.19 -1.04
CA VAL A 33 -16.45 -4.37 -1.29
C VAL A 33 -16.41 -3.06 -0.48
N ALA A 34 -16.05 -3.12 0.80
CA ALA A 34 -15.95 -1.93 1.65
C ALA A 34 -14.87 -0.95 1.13
N LEU A 35 -13.71 -1.47 0.71
CA LEU A 35 -12.66 -0.69 0.09
C LEU A 35 -13.11 -0.08 -1.25
N ALA A 36 -13.77 -0.86 -2.12
CA ALA A 36 -14.26 -0.38 -3.41
C ALA A 36 -15.27 0.76 -3.25
N LYS A 37 -16.19 0.68 -2.28
CA LYS A 37 -17.13 1.76 -1.96
C LYS A 37 -16.43 3.06 -1.56
N GLU A 38 -15.33 2.97 -0.81
CA GLU A 38 -14.58 4.17 -0.43
C GLU A 38 -13.78 4.73 -1.63
N ILE A 39 -13.14 3.86 -2.42
CA ILE A 39 -12.45 4.27 -3.65
C ILE A 39 -13.44 4.92 -4.63
N GLN A 40 -14.67 4.44 -4.74
CA GLN A 40 -15.70 5.04 -5.59
C GLN A 40 -16.00 6.50 -5.23
N LYS A 41 -16.05 6.81 -3.93
CA LYS A 41 -16.24 8.20 -3.47
C LYS A 41 -15.05 9.09 -3.89
N LEU A 42 -13.83 8.55 -3.78
CA LEU A 42 -12.60 9.25 -4.12
C LEU A 42 -12.45 9.44 -5.63
N PHE A 43 -12.84 8.46 -6.41
CA PHE A 43 -12.79 8.50 -7.87
C PHE A 43 -13.54 9.71 -8.45
N ARG A 44 -14.66 10.09 -7.82
CA ARG A 44 -15.44 11.29 -8.18
C ARG A 44 -14.68 12.60 -7.94
N THR A 45 -13.60 12.62 -7.17
CA THR A 45 -12.79 13.82 -6.92
C THR A 45 -11.74 14.07 -8.01
N GLY A 46 -11.57 13.12 -8.94
CA GLY A 46 -10.61 13.20 -10.03
C GLY A 46 -9.16 12.88 -9.61
N VAL A 47 -8.94 12.31 -8.42
CA VAL A 47 -7.62 11.84 -7.98
C VAL A 47 -7.11 10.73 -8.88
N GLU A 48 -5.82 10.74 -9.18
CA GLU A 48 -5.12 9.65 -9.85
C GLU A 48 -4.65 8.66 -8.78
N LEU A 49 -5.22 7.45 -8.78
CA LEU A 49 -4.98 6.46 -7.73
C LEU A 49 -4.23 5.24 -8.26
N ALA A 50 -3.08 4.99 -7.65
CA ALA A 50 -2.35 3.73 -7.78
C ALA A 50 -2.42 2.96 -6.45
N ILE A 51 -2.46 1.64 -6.51
CA ILE A 51 -2.56 0.77 -5.34
C ILE A 51 -1.46 -0.30 -5.43
N VAL A 52 -0.73 -0.51 -4.35
CA VAL A 52 0.14 -1.69 -4.16
C VAL A 52 -0.50 -2.60 -3.14
N VAL A 53 -0.69 -3.85 -3.49
CA VAL A 53 -1.30 -4.85 -2.61
C VAL A 53 -0.26 -5.83 -2.08
N GLY A 54 -0.37 -6.20 -0.79
CA GLY A 54 0.39 -7.29 -0.20
C GLY A 54 -0.28 -8.65 -0.40
N GLY A 55 0.43 -9.74 -0.08
CA GLY A 55 -0.05 -11.13 -0.17
C GLY A 55 -0.09 -11.87 1.18
N GLY A 56 0.06 -11.15 2.30
CA GLY A 56 0.24 -11.75 3.62
C GLY A 56 -0.96 -12.54 4.17
N ASN A 57 -2.17 -12.30 3.65
CA ASN A 57 -3.38 -13.05 3.96
C ASN A 57 -3.37 -14.47 3.36
N ILE A 58 -2.71 -14.65 2.22
CA ILE A 58 -2.64 -15.92 1.49
C ILE A 58 -1.41 -16.70 1.96
N LEU A 59 -0.26 -16.01 2.07
CA LEU A 59 0.98 -16.62 2.53
C LEU A 59 1.76 -15.68 3.43
N ARG A 60 1.97 -16.07 4.69
CA ARG A 60 2.93 -15.40 5.59
C ARG A 60 4.30 -16.04 5.40
N GLY A 61 5.23 -15.36 4.70
CA GLY A 61 6.59 -15.83 4.45
C GLY A 61 7.33 -16.26 5.72
N ALA A 62 7.10 -15.59 6.84
CA ALA A 62 7.67 -15.95 8.15
C ALA A 62 7.25 -17.35 8.65
N LYS A 63 6.06 -17.85 8.30
CA LYS A 63 5.61 -19.21 8.67
C LYS A 63 6.21 -20.29 7.74
N PHE A 64 6.66 -19.91 6.55
CA PHE A 64 7.29 -20.83 5.57
C PHE A 64 8.82 -20.90 5.69
N GLY A 65 9.47 -20.01 6.42
CA GLY A 65 10.92 -19.97 6.65
C GLY A 65 11.46 -21.01 7.63
N GLY A 66 10.75 -22.11 7.87
CA GLY A 66 11.24 -23.24 8.65
C GLY A 66 12.47 -23.90 8.00
N ARG A 67 13.34 -24.56 8.83
CA ARG A 67 14.58 -25.22 8.43
C ARG A 67 14.46 -25.93 7.07
N GLY A 68 15.27 -25.51 6.07
CA GLY A 68 15.40 -26.15 4.76
C GLY A 68 14.61 -25.54 3.61
N LYS A 69 13.87 -24.43 3.79
CA LYS A 69 13.13 -23.75 2.70
C LYS A 69 13.88 -22.52 2.22
N SER A 70 13.98 -22.36 0.90
CA SER A 70 14.59 -21.20 0.28
C SER A 70 13.74 -19.93 0.50
N ARG A 71 14.33 -18.87 1.07
CA ARG A 71 13.73 -17.53 1.20
C ARG A 71 13.24 -17.03 -0.16
N VAL A 72 14.03 -17.24 -1.20
CA VAL A 72 13.72 -16.85 -2.58
C VAL A 72 12.40 -17.46 -3.04
N GLN A 73 12.20 -18.77 -2.79
CA GLN A 73 10.96 -19.45 -3.17
C GLN A 73 9.74 -18.92 -2.39
N ALA A 74 9.90 -18.64 -1.11
CA ALA A 74 8.83 -18.05 -0.30
C ALA A 74 8.45 -16.65 -0.80
N ASP A 75 9.43 -15.84 -1.20
CA ASP A 75 9.20 -14.51 -1.76
C ASP A 75 8.51 -14.60 -3.12
N HIS A 76 8.88 -15.54 -4.01
CA HIS A 76 8.17 -15.78 -5.27
C HIS A 76 6.70 -16.17 -5.06
N VAL A 77 6.42 -17.06 -4.11
CA VAL A 77 5.04 -17.43 -3.77
C VAL A 77 4.28 -16.20 -3.23
N GLY A 78 4.93 -15.37 -2.39
CA GLY A 78 4.38 -14.11 -1.92
C GLY A 78 4.05 -13.13 -3.06
N MET A 79 4.89 -13.05 -4.09
CA MET A 79 4.62 -12.23 -5.29
C MET A 79 3.37 -12.69 -6.02
N ILE A 80 3.21 -14.01 -6.23
CA ILE A 80 1.99 -14.58 -6.84
C ILE A 80 0.76 -14.31 -5.96
N ALA A 81 0.89 -14.43 -4.64
CA ALA A 81 -0.20 -14.10 -3.72
C ALA A 81 -0.69 -12.65 -3.85
N THR A 82 0.21 -11.69 -4.12
CA THR A 82 -0.20 -10.32 -4.41
C THR A 82 -1.05 -10.21 -5.68
N ALA A 83 -0.76 -11.01 -6.70
CA ALA A 83 -1.53 -11.01 -7.94
C ALA A 83 -2.97 -11.51 -7.71
N VAL A 84 -3.17 -12.51 -6.85
CA VAL A 84 -4.51 -12.97 -6.47
C VAL A 84 -5.33 -11.83 -5.86
N ASN A 85 -4.78 -11.11 -4.86
CA ASN A 85 -5.45 -9.96 -4.25
C ASN A 85 -5.71 -8.84 -5.27
N ALA A 86 -4.75 -8.57 -6.16
CA ALA A 86 -4.88 -7.53 -7.18
C ALA A 86 -6.03 -7.82 -8.17
N LEU A 87 -6.17 -9.06 -8.61
CA LEU A 87 -7.23 -9.48 -9.54
C LEU A 87 -8.62 -9.40 -8.90
N LEU A 88 -8.74 -9.85 -7.64
CA LEU A 88 -10.00 -9.74 -6.89
C LEU A 88 -10.37 -8.27 -6.63
N LEU A 89 -9.38 -7.43 -6.35
CA LEU A 89 -9.62 -6.00 -6.19
C LEU A 89 -10.05 -5.35 -7.51
N GLN A 90 -9.43 -5.71 -8.64
CA GLN A 90 -9.83 -5.24 -9.95
C GLN A 90 -11.28 -5.61 -10.25
N ASP A 91 -11.65 -6.90 -10.15
CA ASP A 91 -13.01 -7.38 -10.39
C ASP A 91 -14.02 -6.64 -9.49
N THR A 92 -13.67 -6.45 -8.21
CA THR A 92 -14.53 -5.73 -7.29
C THR A 92 -14.70 -4.26 -7.68
N LEU A 93 -13.62 -3.56 -8.05
CA LEU A 93 -13.69 -2.15 -8.48
C LEU A 93 -14.54 -2.00 -9.75
N GLU A 94 -14.39 -2.90 -10.72
CA GLU A 94 -15.15 -2.87 -11.96
C GLU A 94 -16.67 -3.09 -11.72
N ARG A 95 -17.07 -3.87 -10.73
CA ARG A 95 -18.47 -3.98 -10.27
C ARG A 95 -19.03 -2.69 -9.66
N PHE A 96 -18.16 -1.76 -9.27
CA PHE A 96 -18.53 -0.42 -8.79
C PHE A 96 -18.30 0.67 -9.83
N ASP A 97 -18.24 0.31 -11.13
CA ASP A 97 -18.02 1.20 -12.28
C ASP A 97 -16.68 1.96 -12.20
N ILE A 98 -15.68 1.37 -11.57
CA ILE A 98 -14.33 1.92 -11.48
C ILE A 98 -13.41 1.12 -12.38
N SER A 99 -13.01 1.71 -13.51
CA SER A 99 -12.03 1.05 -14.39
C SER A 99 -10.70 0.86 -13.69
N ALA A 100 -10.17 -0.36 -13.69
CA ALA A 100 -8.90 -0.70 -13.05
C ALA A 100 -8.00 -1.52 -13.99
N ARG A 101 -6.69 -1.52 -13.74
CA ARG A 101 -5.71 -2.34 -14.46
C ARG A 101 -4.74 -2.96 -13.46
N VAL A 102 -4.58 -4.29 -13.54
CA VAL A 102 -3.55 -4.99 -12.78
C VAL A 102 -2.28 -5.03 -13.60
N VAL A 103 -1.22 -4.45 -13.03
CA VAL A 103 0.11 -4.39 -13.63
C VAL A 103 1.08 -5.11 -12.71
N SER A 104 1.77 -6.13 -13.24
CA SER A 104 2.65 -6.99 -12.43
C SER A 104 4.12 -6.75 -12.72
N ALA A 105 4.94 -6.77 -11.66
CA ALA A 105 6.38 -6.72 -11.74
C ALA A 105 7.02 -8.04 -12.19
N ILE A 106 6.27 -9.14 -12.09
CA ILE A 106 6.64 -10.46 -12.64
C ILE A 106 5.68 -10.80 -13.78
N GLU A 107 6.17 -11.47 -14.79
CA GLU A 107 5.32 -11.86 -15.92
C GLU A 107 4.34 -12.96 -15.51
N ILE A 108 3.04 -12.67 -15.66
CA ILE A 108 1.94 -13.63 -15.49
C ILE A 108 1.12 -13.56 -16.79
N ALA A 109 1.63 -14.24 -17.81
CA ALA A 109 1.13 -14.17 -19.17
C ALA A 109 -0.39 -14.42 -19.23
N ASN A 110 -1.11 -13.64 -20.05
CA ASN A 110 -2.54 -13.69 -20.28
C ASN A 110 -3.44 -13.34 -19.06
N ILE A 111 -2.86 -12.97 -17.90
CA ILE A 111 -3.62 -12.69 -16.68
C ILE A 111 -3.42 -11.24 -16.22
N THR A 112 -2.17 -10.76 -16.24
CA THR A 112 -1.84 -9.38 -15.84
C THR A 112 -1.06 -8.68 -16.93
N GLU A 113 -1.08 -7.34 -16.91
CA GLU A 113 -0.21 -6.56 -17.79
C GLU A 113 1.22 -6.49 -17.20
N PRO A 114 2.27 -6.55 -18.03
CA PRO A 114 3.63 -6.33 -17.54
C PRO A 114 3.82 -4.87 -17.11
N PHE A 115 4.69 -4.64 -16.12
CA PHE A 115 5.01 -3.28 -15.70
C PHE A 115 5.73 -2.51 -16.82
N VAL A 116 5.05 -1.53 -17.38
CA VAL A 116 5.59 -0.54 -18.29
C VAL A 116 5.17 0.83 -17.78
N LEU A 117 6.11 1.63 -17.30
CA LEU A 117 5.82 2.93 -16.66
C LEU A 117 4.93 3.84 -17.53
N ARG A 118 5.22 3.93 -18.83
CA ARG A 118 4.44 4.76 -19.76
C ARG A 118 2.96 4.37 -19.77
N ASN A 119 2.65 3.09 -19.77
CA ASN A 119 1.28 2.60 -19.76
C ASN A 119 0.59 2.95 -18.43
N CYS A 120 1.30 2.76 -17.30
CA CYS A 120 0.77 3.11 -15.98
C CYS A 120 0.41 4.61 -15.90
N LEU A 121 1.29 5.48 -16.40
CA LEU A 121 1.02 6.93 -16.43
C LEU A 121 -0.18 7.28 -17.31
N GLN A 122 -0.32 6.61 -18.46
CA GLN A 122 -1.48 6.79 -19.33
C GLN A 122 -2.78 6.35 -18.61
N TYR A 123 -2.80 5.17 -17.96
CA TYR A 123 -3.97 4.70 -17.22
C TYR A 123 -4.39 5.66 -16.12
N LEU A 124 -3.42 6.19 -15.36
CA LEU A 124 -3.70 7.20 -14.32
C LEU A 124 -4.31 8.48 -14.90
N GLN A 125 -3.79 8.97 -16.04
CA GLN A 125 -4.33 10.13 -16.74
C GLN A 125 -5.76 9.89 -17.28
N GLU A 126 -6.03 8.67 -17.75
CA GLU A 126 -7.36 8.20 -18.16
C GLU A 126 -8.30 7.92 -16.97
N LYS A 127 -7.87 8.24 -15.75
CA LYS A 127 -8.62 8.01 -14.50
C LYS A 127 -8.92 6.53 -14.25
N LYS A 128 -8.08 5.62 -14.70
CA LYS A 128 -8.11 4.21 -14.30
C LYS A 128 -7.31 4.02 -13.03
N VAL A 129 -7.77 3.16 -12.13
CA VAL A 129 -6.99 2.72 -10.97
C VAL A 129 -5.91 1.74 -11.44
N VAL A 130 -4.65 1.99 -11.11
CA VAL A 130 -3.56 1.07 -11.41
C VAL A 130 -3.24 0.25 -10.17
N ILE A 131 -3.37 -1.07 -10.26
CA ILE A 131 -3.09 -1.99 -9.15
C ILE A 131 -1.78 -2.72 -9.44
N PHE A 132 -0.77 -2.45 -8.65
CA PHE A 132 0.54 -3.09 -8.78
C PHE A 132 0.60 -4.40 -8.01
N ALA A 133 0.98 -5.47 -8.71
CA ALA A 133 1.20 -6.81 -8.19
C ALA A 133 2.67 -7.25 -8.38
N GLY A 134 3.04 -8.38 -7.79
CA GLY A 134 4.39 -8.95 -7.94
C GLY A 134 5.48 -8.24 -7.12
N GLY A 135 5.10 -7.33 -6.20
CA GLY A 135 6.06 -6.59 -5.38
C GLY A 135 7.04 -5.75 -6.23
N THR A 136 8.35 -5.89 -5.97
CA THR A 136 9.41 -5.30 -6.80
C THR A 136 9.79 -6.18 -8.00
N GLY A 137 9.29 -7.42 -8.05
CA GLY A 137 9.77 -8.46 -8.98
C GLY A 137 11.03 -9.18 -8.50
N ASN A 138 11.59 -8.77 -7.38
CA ASN A 138 12.84 -9.32 -6.83
C ASN A 138 12.63 -9.87 -5.42
N PRO A 139 13.17 -11.06 -5.09
CA PRO A 139 13.21 -11.57 -3.71
C PRO A 139 13.92 -10.59 -2.76
N TYR A 140 13.73 -10.80 -1.47
CA TYR A 140 14.29 -10.02 -0.34
C TYR A 140 13.69 -8.64 -0.11
N PHE A 141 12.86 -8.11 -1.01
CA PHE A 141 12.16 -6.85 -0.84
C PHE A 141 10.72 -7.06 -0.38
N THR A 142 10.24 -6.15 0.45
CA THR A 142 8.87 -6.16 0.92
C THR A 142 7.93 -5.39 -0.02
N THR A 143 6.63 -5.49 0.22
CA THR A 143 5.64 -4.66 -0.48
C THR A 143 5.70 -3.18 -0.07
N ASP A 144 6.33 -2.83 1.06
CA ASP A 144 6.59 -1.44 1.43
C ASP A 144 7.67 -0.83 0.51
N THR A 145 8.77 -1.57 0.26
CA THR A 145 9.78 -1.17 -0.74
C THR A 145 9.16 -1.06 -2.13
N ALA A 146 8.31 -2.02 -2.52
CA ALA A 146 7.61 -1.94 -3.81
C ALA A 146 6.72 -0.70 -3.90
N ALA A 147 5.99 -0.36 -2.83
CA ALA A 147 5.13 0.83 -2.79
C ALA A 147 5.95 2.12 -2.92
N ALA A 148 7.06 2.25 -2.20
CA ALA A 148 7.94 3.41 -2.33
C ALA A 148 8.52 3.54 -3.76
N LEU A 149 8.99 2.42 -4.35
CA LEU A 149 9.52 2.38 -5.71
C LEU A 149 8.46 2.84 -6.73
N ARG A 150 7.28 2.22 -6.72
CA ARG A 150 6.20 2.56 -7.64
C ARG A 150 5.70 4.00 -7.45
N ALA A 151 5.63 4.48 -6.21
CA ALA A 151 5.24 5.87 -5.93
C ALA A 151 6.22 6.87 -6.56
N VAL A 152 7.52 6.62 -6.44
CA VAL A 152 8.56 7.47 -7.06
C VAL A 152 8.47 7.40 -8.58
N GLU A 153 8.39 6.20 -9.16
CA GLU A 153 8.34 6.01 -10.61
C GLU A 153 7.15 6.70 -11.27
N ILE A 154 5.96 6.63 -10.66
CA ILE A 154 4.76 7.28 -11.21
C ILE A 154 4.67 8.77 -10.83
N GLY A 155 5.60 9.30 -10.05
CA GLY A 155 5.55 10.69 -9.56
C GLY A 155 4.37 10.96 -8.65
N ALA A 156 4.10 10.09 -7.67
CA ALA A 156 3.05 10.30 -6.69
C ALA A 156 3.38 11.46 -5.75
N ASP A 157 2.37 12.26 -5.40
CA ASP A 157 2.52 13.37 -4.45
C ASP A 157 2.69 12.88 -3.01
N VAL A 158 2.19 11.67 -2.72
CA VAL A 158 2.20 11.05 -1.40
C VAL A 158 2.03 9.54 -1.52
N MET A 159 2.67 8.80 -0.63
CA MET A 159 2.39 7.39 -0.37
C MET A 159 1.54 7.25 0.89
N LEU A 160 0.40 6.58 0.76
CA LEU A 160 -0.53 6.27 1.84
C LEU A 160 -0.29 4.83 2.28
N LYS A 161 0.17 4.62 3.51
CA LYS A 161 0.34 3.30 4.10
C LYS A 161 -0.81 2.98 5.03
N ALA A 162 -1.66 2.07 4.60
CA ALA A 162 -2.75 1.53 5.39
C ALA A 162 -2.25 0.42 6.34
N THR A 163 -2.57 0.53 7.63
CA THR A 163 -2.19 -0.40 8.71
C THR A 163 -3.38 -0.74 9.58
N GLN A 164 -3.20 -1.66 10.54
CA GLN A 164 -4.23 -2.03 11.52
C GLN A 164 -4.28 -1.08 12.74
N VAL A 165 -3.30 -0.17 12.89
CA VAL A 165 -3.20 0.80 13.98
C VAL A 165 -3.31 2.21 13.46
N ASP A 166 -3.62 3.19 14.34
CA ASP A 166 -3.95 4.56 13.93
C ASP A 166 -2.77 5.34 13.31
N GLY A 167 -1.54 4.82 13.39
CA GLY A 167 -0.35 5.44 12.83
C GLY A 167 0.92 4.87 13.44
N VAL A 168 1.98 5.66 13.52
CA VAL A 168 3.27 5.28 14.12
C VAL A 168 3.28 5.67 15.59
N TYR A 169 3.62 4.71 16.44
CA TYR A 169 3.68 4.88 17.89
C TYR A 169 5.12 4.82 18.41
N THR A 170 5.31 5.27 19.64
CA THR A 170 6.60 5.18 20.36
C THR A 170 7.00 3.73 20.65
N ASP A 171 6.03 2.81 20.71
CA ASP A 171 6.16 1.37 20.94
C ASP A 171 4.94 0.65 20.34
N ASP A 172 4.88 -0.67 20.40
CA ASP A 172 3.73 -1.45 19.93
C ASP A 172 2.49 -1.15 20.81
N PRO A 173 1.45 -0.47 20.29
CA PRO A 173 0.28 -0.07 21.10
C PRO A 173 -0.57 -1.27 21.54
N VAL A 174 -0.41 -2.44 20.90
CA VAL A 174 -1.12 -3.67 21.31
C VAL A 174 -0.49 -4.27 22.57
N LYS A 175 0.83 -4.12 22.72
CA LYS A 175 1.59 -4.67 23.86
C LYS A 175 1.81 -3.65 24.97
N ASN A 176 1.86 -2.37 24.63
CA ASN A 176 2.16 -1.29 25.56
C ASN A 176 1.08 -0.21 25.50
N ALA A 177 0.19 -0.20 26.51
CA ALA A 177 -0.89 0.79 26.61
C ALA A 177 -0.39 2.23 26.80
N SER A 178 0.88 2.44 27.18
CA SER A 178 1.49 3.78 27.31
C SER A 178 2.10 4.29 26.00
N ALA A 179 2.06 3.50 24.91
CA ALA A 179 2.56 3.90 23.61
C ALA A 179 1.80 5.14 23.10
N THR A 180 2.53 6.17 22.71
CA THR A 180 1.95 7.42 22.21
C THR A 180 2.08 7.54 20.71
N LEU A 181 1.02 8.03 20.06
CA LEU A 181 0.95 8.22 18.62
C LEU A 181 1.77 9.46 18.20
N TYR A 182 2.70 9.29 17.27
CA TYR A 182 3.35 10.40 16.59
C TYR A 182 2.41 11.03 15.56
N LYS A 183 2.25 12.35 15.61
CA LYS A 183 1.51 13.10 14.56
C LYS A 183 2.38 13.40 13.34
N LYS A 184 3.66 13.69 13.56
CA LYS A 184 4.65 13.99 12.52
C LYS A 184 6.00 13.41 12.92
N LEU A 185 6.73 12.84 11.93
CA LEU A 185 8.10 12.36 12.04
C LEU A 185 8.89 12.84 10.81
N SER A 186 10.19 13.06 10.97
CA SER A 186 11.11 13.09 9.84
C SER A 186 11.49 11.66 9.43
N TYR A 187 12.00 11.49 8.21
CA TYR A 187 12.55 10.19 7.79
C TYR A 187 13.69 9.74 8.71
N MET A 188 14.55 10.69 9.12
CA MET A 188 15.64 10.41 10.05
C MET A 188 15.16 10.00 11.44
N ASP A 189 14.03 10.53 11.92
CA ASP A 189 13.43 10.05 13.18
C ASP A 189 13.05 8.58 13.09
N VAL A 190 12.45 8.16 11.95
CA VAL A 190 12.06 6.76 11.72
C VAL A 190 13.29 5.86 11.69
N LEU A 191 14.35 6.26 10.97
CA LEU A 191 15.60 5.50 10.85
C LEU A 191 16.35 5.41 12.20
N ASN A 192 16.58 6.55 12.86
CA ASN A 192 17.36 6.62 14.11
C ASN A 192 16.66 5.89 15.26
N LYS A 193 15.34 6.03 15.38
CA LYS A 193 14.55 5.37 16.42
C LYS A 193 14.18 3.93 16.07
N ARG A 194 14.55 3.45 14.86
CA ARG A 194 14.21 2.11 14.34
C ARG A 194 12.73 1.78 14.49
N LEU A 195 11.88 2.74 14.20
CA LEU A 195 10.44 2.55 14.29
C LEU A 195 10.00 1.51 13.23
N GLY A 196 9.31 0.45 13.68
CA GLY A 196 8.90 -0.68 12.85
C GLY A 196 7.75 -0.37 11.87
N VAL A 197 7.68 0.86 11.37
CA VAL A 197 6.59 1.32 10.50
C VAL A 197 6.71 0.78 9.07
N MET A 198 7.93 0.67 8.56
CA MET A 198 8.27 0.18 7.22
C MET A 198 9.69 -0.41 7.25
N ASP A 199 10.05 -1.17 6.22
CA ASP A 199 11.45 -1.54 6.05
C ASP A 199 12.34 -0.33 5.72
N LEU A 200 13.63 -0.44 6.10
CA LEU A 200 14.57 0.67 5.97
C LEU A 200 14.79 1.09 4.51
N THR A 201 14.70 0.16 3.57
CA THR A 201 14.85 0.43 2.13
C THR A 201 13.75 1.34 1.64
N ALA A 202 12.50 1.08 2.05
CA ALA A 202 11.35 1.92 1.71
C ALA A 202 11.48 3.34 2.27
N ILE A 203 11.94 3.48 3.53
CA ILE A 203 12.16 4.79 4.16
C ILE A 203 13.29 5.56 3.46
N SER A 204 14.43 4.89 3.18
CA SER A 204 15.57 5.53 2.51
C SER A 204 15.20 6.00 1.11
N LEU A 205 14.51 5.16 0.32
CA LEU A 205 14.05 5.53 -1.02
C LEU A 205 13.07 6.73 -0.98
N SER A 206 12.16 6.73 -0.02
CA SER A 206 11.21 7.84 0.15
C SER A 206 11.91 9.13 0.57
N MET A 207 12.93 9.05 1.45
CA MET A 207 13.73 10.19 1.89
C MET A 207 14.51 10.81 0.73
N GLU A 208 15.24 10.00 -0.05
CA GLU A 208 16.04 10.48 -1.18
C GLU A 208 15.19 11.18 -2.24
N ASN A 209 13.95 10.73 -2.45
CA ASN A 209 13.03 11.29 -3.42
C ASN A 209 12.01 12.27 -2.82
N LYS A 210 12.15 12.63 -1.54
CA LYS A 210 11.25 13.54 -0.82
C LYS A 210 9.77 13.15 -0.92
N LEU A 211 9.50 11.85 -0.99
CA LEU A 211 8.15 11.30 -1.07
C LEU A 211 7.49 11.26 0.31
N PRO A 212 6.49 12.10 0.60
CA PRO A 212 5.80 12.05 1.87
C PRO A 212 5.06 10.73 2.07
N ILE A 213 5.01 10.27 3.32
CA ILE A 213 4.27 9.06 3.69
C ILE A 213 3.23 9.44 4.75
N ILE A 214 2.00 8.94 4.61
CA ILE A 214 0.97 9.02 5.64
C ILE A 214 0.60 7.61 6.07
N VAL A 215 0.80 7.30 7.34
CA VAL A 215 0.48 6.01 7.95
C VAL A 215 -0.82 6.14 8.73
N PHE A 216 -1.82 5.32 8.44
CA PHE A 216 -3.15 5.43 9.06
C PHE A 216 -3.87 4.08 9.16
N ASN A 217 -4.92 4.05 9.98
CA ASN A 217 -5.74 2.86 10.23
C ASN A 217 -6.74 2.62 9.10
N ILE A 218 -6.63 1.45 8.43
CA ILE A 218 -7.52 1.03 7.34
C ILE A 218 -8.91 0.59 7.84
N ASN A 219 -9.05 0.16 9.09
CA ASN A 219 -10.35 -0.23 9.63
C ASN A 219 -11.36 0.93 9.64
N LYS A 220 -10.86 2.17 9.45
CA LYS A 220 -11.64 3.39 9.22
C LYS A 220 -11.42 3.81 7.75
N TYR A 221 -12.11 3.16 6.79
CA TYR A 221 -11.88 3.37 5.35
C TYR A 221 -11.97 4.84 4.93
N GLU A 222 -12.79 5.66 5.62
CA GLU A 222 -12.88 7.11 5.38
C GLU A 222 -11.56 7.86 5.61
N ASN A 223 -10.59 7.24 6.29
CA ASN A 223 -9.25 7.81 6.46
C ASN A 223 -8.49 7.97 5.14
N ILE A 224 -8.79 7.14 4.13
CA ILE A 224 -8.21 7.27 2.80
C ILE A 224 -8.59 8.65 2.22
N GLY A 225 -9.88 8.99 2.26
CA GLY A 225 -10.38 10.27 1.76
C GLY A 225 -9.85 11.46 2.59
N LYS A 226 -9.75 11.32 3.91
CA LYS A 226 -9.15 12.33 4.78
C LYS A 226 -7.69 12.58 4.41
N ALA A 227 -6.89 11.52 4.23
CA ALA A 227 -5.48 11.63 3.86
C ALA A 227 -5.30 12.33 2.51
N ILE A 228 -6.05 11.93 1.48
CA ILE A 228 -6.01 12.51 0.14
C ILE A 228 -6.39 14.00 0.14
N SER A 229 -7.39 14.37 0.93
CA SER A 229 -7.82 15.77 1.07
C SER A 229 -6.89 16.62 1.96
N GLY A 230 -5.77 16.05 2.44
CA GLY A 230 -4.81 16.75 3.31
C GLY A 230 -5.31 17.03 4.72
N LYS A 231 -6.38 16.38 5.14
CA LYS A 231 -6.82 16.42 6.55
C LYS A 231 -5.85 15.61 7.41
N ALA A 232 -5.64 16.06 8.64
CA ALA A 232 -4.79 15.35 9.59
C ALA A 232 -5.39 13.97 9.91
N VAL A 233 -4.67 12.92 9.57
CA VAL A 233 -5.01 11.52 9.90
C VAL A 233 -3.71 10.75 10.12
N GLY A 234 -3.70 9.91 11.14
CA GLY A 234 -2.54 9.06 11.43
C GLY A 234 -1.24 9.84 11.68
N THR A 235 -0.15 9.34 11.13
CA THR A 235 1.20 9.92 11.22
C THR A 235 1.69 10.36 9.86
N TYR A 236 2.11 11.61 9.73
CA TYR A 236 2.82 12.12 8.57
C TYR A 236 4.32 11.89 8.74
N ILE A 237 4.99 11.32 7.73
CA ILE A 237 6.44 11.16 7.66
C ILE A 237 6.94 11.96 6.45
N GLY A 238 7.86 12.88 6.69
CA GLY A 238 8.42 13.77 5.67
C GLY A 238 9.23 14.90 6.27
N GLU A 239 9.71 15.80 5.44
CA GLU A 239 10.44 17.02 5.86
C GLU A 239 9.50 18.10 6.40
#